data_ea0952777fb99a56c7d8ccc0c0b5ccce
#
_entry.id   ea0952777fb99a56c7d8ccc0c0b5ccce
#
_cell.length_a   1.000
_cell.length_b   1.000
_cell.length_c   1.000
_cell.angle_alpha   90.00
_cell.angle_beta   90.00
_cell.angle_gamma   90.00
#
_symmetry.space_group_name_H-M   'P 1'
#
loop_
_entity.id
_entity.type
_entity.pdbx_description
1 polymer ?
#
loop_
_entity_poly.entity_id
_entity_poly.type
_entity_poly.pdbx_seq_one_letter_code
_entity_poly.pdbx_strand_id
1 'polypeptide(L)'
;SLVASLALVLSLSVGLTGCGDKAAQDDNQGSTDGEGTKYTVGICQLVQHEALDAATQGFIDALNEALPGQVEFQNKNASGDSANCSTIVNGFVSDGVDLIMANATGALTAAAAATSDIPILGTSITAYGVALDIDDFNGTVGGNISGTSDLADLEAQANMITEWFPEAKKVGLLFCSAEPNSRYQIGEVAKCLSDKGIETKEFAFTDTNDVASVTQSAADYSDVVYVPTDNTAASNTEAIANVLVPAGVPAICGEEGICKGCGVATLSISYYDLGVTTGKMAAKILTGEADISEMPIEFTEATPKYNASMCETLGIEPLEGYTAIEE
;
A
#
# COMPACT_ATOMS: atom_id res chain seq x y z
N SER A 1 16.10 -37.86 58.19
CA SER A 1 15.31 -38.96 58.77
C SER A 1 14.03 -39.17 57.99
N LEU A 2 14.01 -40.36 57.48
CA LEU A 2 12.97 -41.38 57.38
C LEU A 2 11.82 -41.11 56.41
N VAL A 3 11.73 -41.80 55.34
CA VAL A 3 11.46 -43.23 55.03
C VAL A 3 9.99 -43.48 54.66
N ALA A 4 9.83 -43.97 53.42
CA ALA A 4 9.04 -45.13 52.94
C ALA A 4 7.51 -45.09 53.13
N SER A 5 6.64 -45.62 52.30
CA SER A 5 6.58 -46.82 51.46
C SER A 5 5.33 -46.76 50.62
N LEU A 6 5.32 -47.13 49.36
CA LEU A 6 4.92 -48.36 48.71
C LEU A 6 3.54 -48.94 49.10
N ALA A 7 2.60 -49.00 48.15
CA ALA A 7 1.70 -50.14 47.96
C ALA A 7 1.06 -50.17 46.56
N LEU A 8 1.38 -51.21 45.87
CA LEU A 8 0.86 -51.74 44.63
C LEU A 8 -0.37 -52.60 44.93
N VAL A 9 -1.48 -52.46 44.17
CA VAL A 9 -2.50 -53.50 44.09
C VAL A 9 -2.95 -53.68 42.64
N LEU A 10 -2.54 -54.82 42.09
CA LEU A 10 -3.03 -55.47 40.88
C LEU A 10 -4.34 -56.18 41.20
N SER A 11 -5.35 -56.07 40.35
CA SER A 11 -6.42 -57.09 40.27
C SER A 11 -6.86 -57.30 38.83
N LEU A 12 -6.49 -58.41 38.30
CA LEU A 12 -7.00 -59.10 37.10
C LEU A 12 -8.38 -59.66 37.40
N SER A 13 -9.33 -59.58 36.49
CA SER A 13 -10.40 -60.55 36.37
C SER A 13 -10.80 -60.73 34.88
N VAL A 14 -10.66 -61.95 34.48
CA VAL A 14 -11.02 -62.58 33.18
C VAL A 14 -12.47 -63.09 33.30
N GLY A 15 -13.22 -63.06 32.21
CA GLY A 15 -14.51 -63.73 32.11
C GLY A 15 -15.19 -63.50 30.76
N LEU A 16 -15.16 -64.36 30.03
CA LEU A 16 -15.55 -65.13 28.85
C LEU A 16 -17.01 -65.00 28.37
N THR A 17 -17.11 -64.91 27.02
CA THR A 17 -18.06 -65.54 26.07
C THR A 17 -19.53 -65.17 26.05
N GLY A 18 -19.97 -64.83 24.81
CA GLY A 18 -21.36 -64.90 24.37
C GLY A 18 -21.52 -64.45 22.91
N CYS A 19 -21.64 -65.39 21.98
CA CYS A 19 -21.96 -65.16 20.57
C CYS A 19 -23.42 -64.74 20.38
N GLY A 20 -23.65 -63.94 19.32
CA GLY A 20 -25.04 -63.77 18.77
C GLY A 20 -25.20 -62.59 17.83
N ASP A 21 -25.02 -62.86 16.57
CA ASP A 21 -25.68 -62.40 15.32
C ASP A 21 -26.26 -60.98 15.11
N LYS A 22 -25.83 -60.46 13.96
CA LYS A 22 -26.49 -59.65 12.90
C LYS A 22 -26.77 -58.16 13.09
N ALA A 23 -26.00 -57.40 12.25
CA ALA A 23 -26.40 -56.37 11.28
C ALA A 23 -27.14 -55.13 11.78
N ALA A 24 -26.40 -54.05 11.87
CA ALA A 24 -26.77 -52.76 11.35
C ALA A 24 -25.49 -52.03 10.90
N GLN A 25 -25.37 -51.81 9.61
CA GLN A 25 -24.44 -50.83 9.06
C GLN A 25 -24.89 -49.47 9.59
N ASP A 26 -24.08 -48.84 10.36
CA ASP A 26 -24.14 -47.42 10.61
C ASP A 26 -22.91 -46.85 9.89
N ASP A 27 -23.22 -46.26 8.71
CA ASP A 27 -22.33 -45.40 7.95
C ASP A 27 -22.02 -44.17 8.80
N ASN A 28 -21.07 -44.25 9.70
CA ASN A 28 -20.45 -43.10 10.27
C ASN A 28 -19.47 -42.54 9.22
N GLN A 29 -20.02 -41.78 8.25
CA GLN A 29 -19.23 -40.84 7.48
C GLN A 29 -18.62 -39.88 8.50
N GLY A 30 -17.42 -40.15 8.93
CA GLY A 30 -16.52 -39.18 9.51
C GLY A 30 -16.33 -38.10 8.44
N SER A 31 -17.03 -36.99 8.63
CA SER A 31 -16.59 -35.72 8.02
C SER A 31 -15.19 -35.48 8.55
N THR A 32 -14.21 -35.84 7.74
CA THR A 32 -12.92 -35.19 7.79
C THR A 32 -13.19 -33.75 7.36
N ASP A 33 -13.45 -32.86 8.32
CA ASP A 33 -13.17 -31.47 8.15
C ASP A 33 -11.67 -31.44 7.81
N GLY A 34 -11.39 -31.29 6.51
CA GLY A 34 -10.05 -31.04 6.04
C GLY A 34 -9.64 -29.72 6.67
N GLU A 35 -8.74 -29.76 7.65
CA GLU A 35 -7.95 -28.59 7.99
C GLU A 35 -7.21 -28.20 6.70
N GLY A 36 -7.79 -27.22 5.98
CA GLY A 36 -7.14 -26.63 4.82
C GLY A 36 -5.78 -26.09 5.26
N THR A 37 -4.80 -26.14 4.37
CA THR A 37 -3.49 -25.54 4.60
C THR A 37 -3.70 -24.11 5.10
N LYS A 38 -3.08 -23.75 6.23
CA LYS A 38 -3.13 -22.40 6.78
C LYS A 38 -1.87 -21.65 6.38
N TYR A 39 -2.06 -20.42 5.90
CA TYR A 39 -1.00 -19.52 5.52
C TYR A 39 -0.89 -18.37 6.50
N THR A 40 0.32 -17.93 6.78
CA THR A 40 0.59 -16.72 7.56
C THR A 40 1.14 -15.64 6.65
N VAL A 41 0.46 -14.49 6.60
CA VAL A 41 0.85 -13.37 5.75
C VAL A 41 1.24 -12.18 6.61
N GLY A 42 2.48 -11.71 6.46
CA GLY A 42 2.96 -10.49 7.08
C GLY A 42 2.59 -9.27 6.24
N ILE A 43 1.98 -8.26 6.84
CA ILE A 43 1.68 -6.98 6.22
C ILE A 43 2.49 -5.89 6.90
N CYS A 44 3.40 -5.25 6.15
CA CYS A 44 4.14 -4.08 6.59
C CYS A 44 3.62 -2.85 5.86
N GLN A 45 2.82 -2.03 6.55
CA GLN A 45 2.37 -0.74 6.04
C GLN A 45 3.28 0.37 6.56
N LEU A 46 3.75 1.26 5.67
CA LEU A 46 4.70 2.33 6.04
C LEU A 46 4.10 3.29 7.06
N VAL A 47 2.91 3.80 6.79
CA VAL A 47 2.24 4.79 7.63
C VAL A 47 0.73 4.68 7.46
N GLN A 48 -0.04 5.26 8.39
CA GLN A 48 -1.49 5.29 8.31
C GLN A 48 -1.97 6.53 7.57
N HIS A 49 -2.66 6.32 6.46
CA HIS A 49 -3.48 7.30 5.75
C HIS A 49 -4.45 6.58 4.81
N GLU A 50 -5.46 7.31 4.29
CA GLU A 50 -6.60 6.76 3.56
C GLU A 50 -6.20 5.79 2.44
N ALA A 51 -5.23 6.15 1.60
CA ALA A 51 -4.82 5.33 0.46
C ALA A 51 -4.17 4.00 0.89
N LEU A 52 -3.19 4.02 1.83
CA LEU A 52 -2.54 2.80 2.28
C LEU A 52 -3.49 1.90 3.09
N ASP A 53 -4.38 2.50 3.89
CA ASP A 53 -5.40 1.74 4.64
C ASP A 53 -6.35 1.03 3.67
N ALA A 54 -6.79 1.71 2.59
CA ALA A 54 -7.63 1.14 1.55
C ALA A 54 -6.93 -0.01 0.80
N ALA A 55 -5.64 0.15 0.44
CA ALA A 55 -4.85 -0.90 -0.21
C ALA A 55 -4.69 -2.13 0.70
N THR A 56 -4.39 -1.92 1.98
CA THR A 56 -4.32 -3.01 2.97
C THR A 56 -5.66 -3.73 3.11
N GLN A 57 -6.77 -2.99 3.17
CA GLN A 57 -8.11 -3.59 3.29
C GLN A 57 -8.46 -4.39 2.04
N GLY A 58 -8.27 -3.83 0.83
CA GLY A 58 -8.52 -4.55 -0.42
C GLY A 58 -7.72 -5.84 -0.56
N PHE A 59 -6.45 -5.82 -0.12
CA PHE A 59 -5.60 -7.02 -0.08
C PHE A 59 -6.16 -8.10 0.85
N ILE A 60 -6.54 -7.73 2.07
CA ILE A 60 -7.10 -8.65 3.07
C ILE A 60 -8.43 -9.23 2.57
N ASP A 61 -9.31 -8.40 2.03
CA ASP A 61 -10.62 -8.82 1.54
C ASP A 61 -10.50 -9.82 0.38
N ALA A 62 -9.68 -9.50 -0.62
CA ALA A 62 -9.47 -10.37 -1.76
C ALA A 62 -8.83 -11.72 -1.39
N LEU A 63 -7.90 -11.71 -0.44
CA LEU A 63 -7.24 -12.94 0.01
C LEU A 63 -8.16 -13.80 0.88
N ASN A 64 -9.01 -13.17 1.73
CA ASN A 64 -10.05 -13.87 2.48
C ASN A 64 -11.14 -14.45 1.58
N GLU A 65 -11.49 -13.76 0.48
CA GLU A 65 -12.45 -14.27 -0.52
C GLU A 65 -11.86 -15.48 -1.26
N ALA A 66 -10.60 -15.42 -1.66
CA ALA A 66 -9.93 -16.49 -2.39
C ALA A 66 -9.62 -17.73 -1.52
N LEU A 67 -9.24 -17.52 -0.26
CA LEU A 67 -8.79 -18.55 0.69
C LEU A 67 -9.55 -18.44 2.03
N PRO A 68 -10.87 -18.66 2.06
CA PRO A 68 -11.70 -18.39 3.23
C PRO A 68 -11.28 -19.23 4.44
N GLY A 69 -10.91 -18.53 5.53
CA GLY A 69 -10.50 -19.15 6.79
C GLY A 69 -9.13 -19.84 6.78
N GLN A 70 -8.34 -19.69 5.70
CA GLN A 70 -7.05 -20.32 5.53
C GLN A 70 -5.87 -19.36 5.75
N VAL A 71 -6.13 -18.05 5.93
CA VAL A 71 -5.07 -17.03 6.05
C VAL A 71 -5.12 -16.37 7.41
N GLU A 72 -3.98 -16.27 8.07
CA GLU A 72 -3.75 -15.47 9.27
C GLU A 72 -2.88 -14.26 8.90
N PHE A 73 -3.29 -13.06 9.30
CA PHE A 73 -2.60 -11.83 8.97
C PHE A 73 -1.85 -11.26 10.19
N GLN A 74 -0.56 -11.01 10.00
CA GLN A 74 0.24 -10.19 10.92
C GLN A 74 0.32 -8.77 10.36
N ASN A 75 -0.69 -7.93 10.61
CA ASN A 75 -0.74 -6.56 10.11
C ASN A 75 -0.01 -5.60 11.06
N LYS A 76 1.03 -4.91 10.56
CA LYS A 76 1.89 -3.99 11.31
C LYS A 76 2.07 -2.68 10.58
N ASN A 77 2.10 -1.58 11.34
CA ASN A 77 2.31 -0.22 10.84
C ASN A 77 3.64 0.34 11.36
N ALA A 78 4.46 0.88 10.45
CA ALA A 78 5.78 1.41 10.77
C ALA A 78 5.77 2.88 11.24
N SER A 79 4.60 3.52 11.25
CA SER A 79 4.42 4.92 11.71
C SER A 79 5.31 5.94 10.97
N GLY A 80 5.56 5.71 9.68
CA GLY A 80 6.35 6.59 8.81
C GLY A 80 7.87 6.43 8.96
N ASP A 81 8.34 5.45 9.73
CA ASP A 81 9.76 5.24 9.98
C ASP A 81 10.29 4.00 9.24
N SER A 82 11.23 4.20 8.31
CA SER A 82 11.86 3.11 7.55
C SER A 82 12.64 2.13 8.44
N ALA A 83 13.18 2.56 9.59
CA ALA A 83 13.83 1.65 10.54
C ALA A 83 12.81 0.72 11.20
N ASN A 84 11.59 1.21 11.45
CA ASN A 84 10.49 0.37 11.92
C ASN A 84 10.04 -0.63 10.85
N CYS A 85 10.02 -0.26 9.57
CA CYS A 85 9.78 -1.22 8.48
C CYS A 85 10.76 -2.39 8.56
N SER A 86 12.06 -2.10 8.68
CA SER A 86 13.10 -3.12 8.80
C SER A 86 12.89 -4.02 10.04
N THR A 87 12.50 -3.44 11.17
CA THR A 87 12.22 -4.20 12.40
C THR A 87 11.01 -5.12 12.21
N ILE A 88 9.93 -4.62 11.63
CA ILE A 88 8.69 -5.38 11.36
C ILE A 88 8.99 -6.55 10.42
N VAL A 89 9.65 -6.28 9.30
CA VAL A 89 9.93 -7.31 8.29
C VAL A 89 10.88 -8.38 8.81
N ASN A 90 11.93 -8.01 9.56
CA ASN A 90 12.79 -9.00 10.22
C ASN A 90 12.01 -9.87 11.22
N GLY A 91 10.98 -9.32 11.86
CA GLY A 91 10.03 -10.10 12.66
C GLY A 91 9.31 -11.16 11.82
N PHE A 92 8.75 -10.78 10.66
CA PHE A 92 8.07 -11.70 9.74
C PHE A 92 9.00 -12.80 9.24
N VAL A 93 10.25 -12.47 8.89
CA VAL A 93 11.26 -13.46 8.48
C VAL A 93 11.55 -14.44 9.62
N SER A 94 11.68 -13.94 10.85
CA SER A 94 11.91 -14.78 12.03
C SER A 94 10.73 -15.69 12.38
N ASP A 95 9.52 -15.21 12.14
CA ASP A 95 8.28 -15.96 12.35
C ASP A 95 8.01 -16.97 11.23
N GLY A 96 8.74 -16.87 10.10
CA GLY A 96 8.61 -17.76 8.96
C GLY A 96 7.26 -17.60 8.25
N VAL A 97 6.81 -16.37 8.00
CA VAL A 97 5.56 -16.13 7.25
C VAL A 97 5.67 -16.65 5.82
N ASP A 98 4.55 -17.05 5.23
CA ASP A 98 4.49 -17.63 3.89
C ASP A 98 4.57 -16.57 2.77
N LEU A 99 4.19 -15.31 3.08
CA LEU A 99 4.23 -14.19 2.15
C LEU A 99 4.32 -12.88 2.93
N ILE A 100 5.03 -11.91 2.38
CA ILE A 100 5.08 -10.53 2.88
C ILE A 100 4.38 -9.60 1.89
N MET A 101 3.39 -8.84 2.35
CA MET A 101 2.84 -7.69 1.64
C MET A 101 3.51 -6.42 2.16
N ALA A 102 4.19 -5.71 1.27
CA ALA A 102 4.89 -4.48 1.56
C ALA A 102 4.10 -3.29 0.98
N ASN A 103 3.49 -2.49 1.85
CA ASN A 103 2.65 -1.36 1.46
C ASN A 103 3.44 -0.05 1.57
N ALA A 104 3.74 0.54 0.44
CA ALA A 104 4.60 1.68 0.13
C ALA A 104 6.09 1.35 -0.04
N THR A 105 6.80 2.25 -0.74
CA THR A 105 8.22 2.09 -1.16
C THR A 105 9.16 1.75 -0.01
N GLY A 106 9.04 2.42 1.13
CA GLY A 106 9.89 2.16 2.30
C GLY A 106 9.72 0.75 2.87
N ALA A 107 8.50 0.22 2.86
CA ALA A 107 8.22 -1.16 3.29
C ALA A 107 8.77 -2.19 2.29
N LEU A 108 8.64 -1.93 0.96
CA LEU A 108 9.20 -2.78 -0.09
C LEU A 108 10.72 -2.87 0.01
N THR A 109 11.38 -1.72 0.15
CA THR A 109 12.84 -1.67 0.25
C THR A 109 13.35 -2.45 1.49
N ALA A 110 12.65 -2.31 2.62
CA ALA A 110 12.97 -3.07 3.83
C ALA A 110 12.75 -4.57 3.64
N ALA A 111 11.67 -4.98 2.97
CA ALA A 111 11.38 -6.39 2.70
C ALA A 111 12.40 -7.02 1.76
N ALA A 112 12.75 -6.34 0.68
CA ALA A 112 13.76 -6.79 -0.28
C ALA A 112 15.14 -6.97 0.36
N ALA A 113 15.49 -6.10 1.31
CA ALA A 113 16.75 -6.21 2.06
C ALA A 113 16.78 -7.36 3.09
N ALA A 114 15.61 -7.79 3.58
CA ALA A 114 15.52 -8.76 4.68
C ALA A 114 15.47 -10.22 4.23
N THR A 115 14.94 -10.50 3.03
CA THR A 115 14.80 -11.89 2.56
C THR A 115 14.84 -11.99 1.04
N SER A 116 15.45 -13.08 0.55
CA SER A 116 15.40 -13.54 -0.85
C SER A 116 14.55 -14.79 -1.04
N ASP A 117 13.99 -15.34 0.04
CA ASP A 117 13.32 -16.64 0.04
C ASP A 117 11.80 -16.51 0.20
N ILE A 118 11.33 -15.61 1.08
CA ILE A 118 9.90 -15.40 1.29
C ILE A 118 9.35 -14.53 0.15
N PRO A 119 8.26 -14.92 -0.51
CA PRO A 119 7.60 -14.09 -1.52
C PRO A 119 7.21 -12.71 -0.98
N ILE A 120 7.52 -11.67 -1.73
CA ILE A 120 7.21 -10.28 -1.39
C ILE A 120 6.31 -9.68 -2.48
N LEU A 121 5.11 -9.26 -2.11
CA LEU A 121 4.25 -8.45 -2.96
C LEU A 121 4.25 -7.01 -2.49
N GLY A 122 4.76 -6.11 -3.35
CA GLY A 122 4.60 -4.67 -3.16
C GLY A 122 3.19 -4.22 -3.53
N THR A 123 2.64 -3.28 -2.80
CA THR A 123 1.44 -2.52 -3.19
C THR A 123 1.67 -1.05 -2.88
N SER A 124 1.00 -0.16 -3.59
CA SER A 124 1.25 1.30 -3.46
C SER A 124 2.74 1.65 -3.71
N ILE A 125 3.30 1.04 -4.73
CA ILE A 125 4.69 1.27 -5.15
C ILE A 125 4.68 2.07 -6.45
N THR A 126 5.22 3.27 -6.42
CA THR A 126 5.23 4.15 -7.58
C THR A 126 6.16 3.65 -8.68
N ALA A 127 7.42 3.34 -8.35
CA ALA A 127 8.41 2.94 -9.34
C ALA A 127 9.33 1.84 -8.79
N TYR A 128 9.11 0.59 -9.18
CA TYR A 128 9.90 -0.56 -8.73
C TYR A 128 11.37 -0.45 -9.10
N GLY A 129 11.69 0.04 -10.31
CA GLY A 129 13.07 0.25 -10.74
C GLY A 129 13.82 1.21 -9.81
N VAL A 130 13.17 2.31 -9.39
CA VAL A 130 13.73 3.29 -8.44
C VAL A 130 13.81 2.70 -7.02
N ALA A 131 12.75 2.02 -6.58
CA ALA A 131 12.67 1.46 -5.23
C ALA A 131 13.73 0.37 -4.96
N LEU A 132 14.08 -0.39 -5.98
CA LEU A 132 14.96 -1.56 -5.90
C LEU A 132 16.29 -1.38 -6.64
N ASP A 133 16.59 -0.16 -7.12
CA ASP A 133 17.83 0.17 -7.86
C ASP A 133 18.06 -0.76 -9.07
N ILE A 134 17.00 -0.97 -9.88
CA ILE A 134 17.02 -1.81 -11.06
C ILE A 134 17.14 -0.92 -12.30
N ASP A 135 18.31 -0.94 -12.93
CA ASP A 135 18.52 -0.30 -14.22
C ASP A 135 17.69 -0.98 -15.33
N ASP A 136 17.16 -0.18 -16.26
CA ASP A 136 16.39 -0.67 -17.41
C ASP A 136 15.19 -1.57 -17.01
N PHE A 137 14.50 -1.24 -15.93
CA PHE A 137 13.33 -1.99 -15.45
C PHE A 137 12.28 -2.18 -16.56
N ASN A 138 11.90 -3.43 -16.81
CA ASN A 138 11.07 -3.84 -17.95
C ASN A 138 9.64 -4.32 -17.56
N GLY A 139 9.22 -4.08 -16.31
CA GLY A 139 7.90 -4.46 -15.82
C GLY A 139 7.86 -5.75 -14.99
N THR A 140 8.97 -6.48 -14.88
CA THR A 140 9.09 -7.65 -13.99
C THR A 140 10.33 -7.51 -13.11
N VAL A 141 10.18 -7.69 -11.80
CA VAL A 141 11.31 -7.65 -10.86
C VAL A 141 12.08 -8.97 -10.90
N GLY A 142 11.36 -10.08 -10.87
CA GLY A 142 11.94 -11.42 -10.79
C GLY A 142 12.33 -11.82 -9.35
N GLY A 143 12.95 -12.97 -9.21
CA GLY A 143 13.32 -13.52 -7.91
C GLY A 143 12.09 -13.75 -7.03
N ASN A 144 12.09 -13.22 -5.82
CA ASN A 144 10.99 -13.37 -4.87
C ASN A 144 10.09 -12.12 -4.77
N ILE A 145 10.13 -11.20 -5.74
CA ILE A 145 9.40 -9.91 -5.67
C ILE A 145 8.53 -9.71 -6.89
N SER A 146 7.29 -9.31 -6.65
CA SER A 146 6.34 -8.77 -7.63
C SER A 146 5.36 -7.82 -6.94
N GLY A 147 4.23 -7.49 -7.55
CA GLY A 147 3.16 -6.70 -6.94
C GLY A 147 2.46 -5.76 -7.89
N THR A 148 1.97 -4.66 -7.36
CA THR A 148 1.21 -3.65 -8.09
C THR A 148 1.84 -2.27 -7.97
N SER A 149 1.63 -1.43 -9.00
CA SER A 149 2.12 -0.06 -9.02
C SER A 149 0.97 0.94 -8.98
N ASP A 150 1.15 2.01 -8.21
CA ASP A 150 0.24 3.15 -8.12
C ASP A 150 0.63 4.31 -9.04
N LEU A 151 1.62 4.10 -9.91
CA LEU A 151 2.10 5.13 -10.81
C LEU A 151 1.02 5.51 -11.84
N ALA A 152 0.46 6.71 -11.67
CA ALA A 152 -0.38 7.33 -12.69
C ALA A 152 0.50 7.96 -13.79
N ASP A 153 -0.13 8.37 -14.90
CA ASP A 153 0.55 9.08 -15.98
C ASP A 153 0.98 10.49 -15.51
N LEU A 154 2.29 10.66 -15.28
CA LEU A 154 2.87 11.90 -14.78
C LEU A 154 2.82 13.04 -15.81
N GLU A 155 2.86 12.72 -17.11
CA GLU A 155 2.64 13.74 -18.15
C GLU A 155 1.21 14.23 -18.13
N ALA A 156 0.24 13.32 -17.96
CA ALA A 156 -1.16 13.70 -17.79
C ALA A 156 -1.38 14.54 -16.53
N GLN A 157 -0.75 14.21 -15.40
CA GLN A 157 -0.79 15.04 -14.20
C GLN A 157 -0.18 16.43 -14.40
N ALA A 158 0.93 16.54 -15.13
CA ALA A 158 1.50 17.83 -15.51
C ALA A 158 0.58 18.63 -16.45
N ASN A 159 -0.13 17.94 -17.37
CA ASN A 159 -1.12 18.56 -18.25
C ASN A 159 -2.31 19.11 -17.45
N MET A 160 -2.78 18.42 -16.43
CA MET A 160 -3.85 18.89 -15.55
C MET A 160 -3.54 20.28 -14.96
N ILE A 161 -2.29 20.54 -14.59
CA ILE A 161 -1.90 21.85 -14.05
C ILE A 161 -2.23 22.96 -15.04
N THR A 162 -1.93 22.77 -16.33
CA THR A 162 -2.20 23.73 -17.38
C THR A 162 -3.66 23.77 -17.83
N GLU A 163 -4.38 22.68 -17.68
CA GLU A 163 -5.81 22.61 -17.97
C GLU A 163 -6.63 23.38 -16.92
N TRP A 164 -6.35 23.15 -15.65
CA TRP A 164 -7.04 23.80 -14.54
C TRP A 164 -6.60 25.25 -14.35
N PHE A 165 -5.33 25.55 -14.60
CA PHE A 165 -4.72 26.85 -14.34
C PHE A 165 -3.89 27.33 -15.55
N PRO A 166 -4.55 27.70 -16.67
CA PRO A 166 -3.84 28.03 -17.92
C PRO A 166 -3.00 29.33 -17.82
N GLU A 167 -3.23 30.16 -16.81
CA GLU A 167 -2.45 31.37 -16.56
C GLU A 167 -1.27 31.16 -15.60
N ALA A 168 -1.14 29.96 -15.02
CA ALA A 168 -0.05 29.64 -14.10
C ALA A 168 1.32 29.70 -14.80
N LYS A 169 2.27 30.39 -14.18
CA LYS A 169 3.64 30.53 -14.65
C LYS A 169 4.66 29.90 -13.70
N LYS A 170 4.29 29.79 -12.44
CA LYS A 170 5.15 29.26 -11.37
C LYS A 170 4.45 28.12 -10.66
N VAL A 171 5.05 26.95 -10.72
CA VAL A 171 4.56 25.75 -10.01
C VAL A 171 5.55 25.36 -8.91
N GLY A 172 5.05 25.35 -7.67
CA GLY A 172 5.79 24.82 -6.53
C GLY A 172 5.64 23.31 -6.48
N LEU A 173 6.74 22.59 -6.42
CA LEU A 173 6.77 21.14 -6.31
C LEU A 173 7.01 20.77 -4.85
N LEU A 174 5.93 20.41 -4.13
CA LEU A 174 5.95 20.17 -2.68
C LEU A 174 6.01 18.67 -2.38
N PHE A 175 7.05 18.21 -1.71
CA PHE A 175 7.27 16.76 -1.49
C PHE A 175 8.18 16.44 -0.32
N CYS A 176 8.16 15.18 0.15
CA CYS A 176 9.09 14.64 1.13
C CYS A 176 10.41 14.20 0.47
N SER A 177 11.51 14.82 0.88
CA SER A 177 12.83 14.50 0.34
C SER A 177 13.37 13.13 0.77
N ALA A 178 12.80 12.53 1.81
CA ALA A 178 13.16 11.20 2.28
C ALA A 178 12.48 10.07 1.48
N GLU A 179 11.51 10.41 0.60
CA GLU A 179 10.76 9.44 -0.19
C GLU A 179 11.26 9.36 -1.65
N PRO A 180 11.91 8.26 -2.07
CA PRO A 180 12.41 8.09 -3.45
C PRO A 180 11.30 8.14 -4.51
N ASN A 181 10.10 7.60 -4.20
CA ASN A 181 8.90 7.69 -5.04
C ASN A 181 8.51 9.14 -5.34
N SER A 182 8.54 10.01 -4.35
CA SER A 182 8.20 11.43 -4.50
C SER A 182 9.23 12.14 -5.36
N ARG A 183 10.53 11.94 -5.11
CA ARG A 183 11.60 12.52 -5.92
C ARG A 183 11.52 12.13 -7.39
N TYR A 184 11.22 10.88 -7.68
CA TYR A 184 11.03 10.39 -9.04
C TYR A 184 9.91 11.15 -9.76
N GLN A 185 8.73 11.24 -9.14
CA GLN A 185 7.57 11.93 -9.71
C GLN A 185 7.86 13.42 -9.94
N ILE A 186 8.47 14.09 -8.95
CA ILE A 186 8.85 15.50 -9.05
C ILE A 186 9.79 15.74 -10.23
N GLY A 187 10.79 14.88 -10.43
CA GLY A 187 11.72 15.00 -11.55
C GLY A 187 11.03 14.90 -12.92
N GLU A 188 10.09 13.96 -13.07
CA GLU A 188 9.36 13.78 -14.33
C GLU A 188 8.36 14.92 -14.59
N VAL A 189 7.59 15.32 -13.58
CA VAL A 189 6.63 16.43 -13.70
C VAL A 189 7.34 17.74 -13.98
N ALA A 190 8.50 18.01 -13.34
CA ALA A 190 9.31 19.19 -13.61
C ALA A 190 9.76 19.29 -15.08
N LYS A 191 10.19 18.16 -15.68
CA LYS A 191 10.55 18.10 -17.11
C LYS A 191 9.34 18.46 -17.99
N CYS A 192 8.20 17.83 -17.76
CA CYS A 192 6.97 18.08 -18.53
C CYS A 192 6.53 19.55 -18.44
N LEU A 193 6.62 20.16 -17.26
CA LEU A 193 6.28 21.58 -17.07
C LEU A 193 7.31 22.51 -17.71
N SER A 194 8.60 22.19 -17.64
CA SER A 194 9.66 22.95 -18.31
C SER A 194 9.49 22.97 -19.81
N ASP A 195 9.11 21.85 -20.42
CA ASP A 195 8.84 21.75 -21.87
C ASP A 195 7.65 22.64 -22.31
N LYS A 196 6.78 22.97 -21.36
CA LYS A 196 5.65 23.92 -21.55
C LYS A 196 6.01 25.36 -21.22
N GLY A 197 7.25 25.65 -20.81
CA GLY A 197 7.72 26.97 -20.43
C GLY A 197 7.23 27.46 -19.07
N ILE A 198 6.83 26.54 -18.19
CA ILE A 198 6.42 26.83 -16.81
C ILE A 198 7.64 26.77 -15.91
N GLU A 199 7.82 27.80 -15.08
CA GLU A 199 8.88 27.83 -14.07
C GLU A 199 8.51 26.93 -12.89
N THR A 200 9.38 26.01 -12.53
CA THR A 200 9.19 25.11 -11.38
C THR A 200 10.23 25.37 -10.29
N LYS A 201 9.83 25.17 -9.05
CA LYS A 201 10.74 25.20 -7.91
C LYS A 201 10.36 24.11 -6.90
N GLU A 202 11.36 23.36 -6.46
CA GLU A 202 11.20 22.32 -5.44
C GLU A 202 11.10 22.95 -4.05
N PHE A 203 10.15 22.41 -3.27
CA PHE A 203 9.93 22.69 -1.86
C PHE A 203 9.87 21.37 -1.13
N ALA A 204 11.02 20.97 -0.60
CA ALA A 204 11.20 19.65 0.01
C ALA A 204 11.17 19.76 1.53
N PHE A 205 10.21 19.10 2.17
CA PHE A 205 10.25 18.84 3.60
C PHE A 205 10.95 17.49 3.86
N THR A 206 11.40 17.25 5.07
CA THR A 206 12.11 16.03 5.44
C THR A 206 11.26 15.08 6.27
N ASP A 207 10.37 15.63 7.06
CA ASP A 207 9.41 14.92 7.90
C ASP A 207 8.19 15.79 8.24
N THR A 208 7.28 15.29 9.08
CA THR A 208 6.05 15.99 9.49
C THR A 208 6.30 17.38 10.14
N ASN A 209 7.45 17.59 10.78
CA ASN A 209 7.68 18.81 11.57
C ASN A 209 7.87 20.05 10.70
N ASP A 210 8.38 19.92 9.50
CA ASP A 210 8.66 21.05 8.61
C ASP A 210 7.64 21.20 7.46
N VAL A 211 6.65 20.30 7.35
CA VAL A 211 5.59 20.38 6.32
C VAL A 211 4.94 21.76 6.24
N ALA A 212 4.43 22.30 7.35
CA ALA A 212 3.74 23.59 7.34
C ALA A 212 4.62 24.76 6.89
N SER A 213 5.87 24.81 7.37
CA SER A 213 6.81 25.91 7.04
C SER A 213 7.31 25.84 5.60
N VAL A 214 7.51 24.63 5.08
CA VAL A 214 7.89 24.43 3.66
C VAL A 214 6.71 24.72 2.75
N THR A 215 5.50 24.30 3.14
CA THR A 215 4.27 24.65 2.41
C THR A 215 4.05 26.15 2.35
N GLN A 216 4.33 26.90 3.43
CA GLN A 216 4.26 28.36 3.40
C GLN A 216 5.22 28.95 2.36
N SER A 217 6.45 28.44 2.31
CA SER A 217 7.43 28.87 1.31
C SER A 217 6.99 28.55 -0.12
N ALA A 218 6.29 27.41 -0.31
CA ALA A 218 5.70 27.06 -1.60
C ALA A 218 4.56 28.00 -1.96
N ALA A 219 3.67 28.30 -1.02
CA ALA A 219 2.54 29.22 -1.22
C ALA A 219 3.00 30.64 -1.59
N ASP A 220 4.07 31.15 -0.95
CA ASP A 220 4.60 32.48 -1.21
C ASP A 220 5.23 32.64 -2.61
N TYR A 221 5.59 31.52 -3.25
CA TYR A 221 6.24 31.52 -4.56
C TYR A 221 5.28 31.19 -5.71
N SER A 222 4.32 30.30 -5.48
CA SER A 222 3.64 29.55 -6.53
C SER A 222 2.29 30.14 -6.91
N ASP A 223 1.95 30.05 -8.20
CA ASP A 223 0.58 30.23 -8.69
C ASP A 223 -0.25 28.95 -8.42
N VAL A 224 0.41 27.77 -8.51
CA VAL A 224 -0.16 26.45 -8.25
C VAL A 224 0.90 25.58 -7.56
N VAL A 225 0.49 24.73 -6.63
CA VAL A 225 1.36 23.71 -6.02
C VAL A 225 1.03 22.34 -6.63
N TYR A 226 2.06 21.55 -6.92
CA TYR A 226 1.93 20.13 -7.23
C TYR A 226 2.44 19.30 -6.05
N VAL A 227 1.61 18.37 -5.59
CA VAL A 227 1.94 17.41 -4.53
C VAL A 227 1.87 16.00 -5.13
N PRO A 228 2.99 15.27 -5.26
CA PRO A 228 3.00 13.93 -5.84
C PRO A 228 2.29 12.92 -4.94
N THR A 229 2.26 11.65 -5.34
CA THR A 229 1.94 10.53 -4.45
C THR A 229 3.04 10.41 -3.40
N ASP A 230 2.79 11.00 -2.22
CA ASP A 230 3.75 11.22 -1.13
C ASP A 230 3.11 10.85 0.21
N ASN A 231 3.68 9.86 0.90
CA ASN A 231 3.09 9.29 2.11
C ASN A 231 3.12 10.28 3.29
N THR A 232 4.17 11.10 3.37
CA THR A 232 4.26 12.13 4.40
C THR A 232 3.26 13.25 4.15
N ALA A 233 3.09 13.69 2.90
CA ALA A 233 2.06 14.65 2.54
C ALA A 233 0.65 14.10 2.81
N ALA A 234 0.37 12.85 2.42
CA ALA A 234 -0.91 12.18 2.65
C ALA A 234 -1.31 12.09 4.13
N SER A 235 -0.31 11.92 4.99
CA SER A 235 -0.53 11.91 6.45
C SER A 235 -0.65 13.30 7.07
N ASN A 236 -0.41 14.37 6.30
CA ASN A 236 -0.33 15.76 6.77
C ASN A 236 -1.15 16.74 5.92
N THR A 237 -2.18 16.27 5.22
CA THR A 237 -2.99 17.07 4.31
C THR A 237 -3.64 18.28 4.99
N GLU A 238 -4.07 18.14 6.24
CA GLU A 238 -4.62 19.25 7.03
C GLU A 238 -3.59 20.37 7.24
N ALA A 239 -2.34 20.02 7.53
CA ALA A 239 -1.26 21.01 7.70
C ALA A 239 -0.98 21.77 6.39
N ILE A 240 -1.05 21.07 5.25
CA ILE A 240 -0.91 21.65 3.91
C ILE A 240 -2.10 22.56 3.60
N ALA A 241 -3.33 22.09 3.79
CA ALA A 241 -4.55 22.86 3.54
C ALA A 241 -4.61 24.13 4.38
N ASN A 242 -4.24 24.06 5.67
CA ASN A 242 -4.21 25.21 6.59
C ASN A 242 -3.27 26.34 6.14
N VAL A 243 -2.35 26.06 5.21
CA VAL A 243 -1.47 27.05 4.59
C VAL A 243 -1.98 27.48 3.22
N LEU A 244 -2.25 26.53 2.33
CA LEU A 244 -2.60 26.81 0.93
C LEU A 244 -3.96 27.52 0.80
N VAL A 245 -4.96 27.09 1.57
CA VAL A 245 -6.33 27.65 1.48
C VAL A 245 -6.38 29.15 1.86
N PRO A 246 -5.83 29.58 3.01
CA PRO A 246 -5.79 31.01 3.33
C PRO A 246 -4.93 31.84 2.35
N ALA A 247 -3.92 31.23 1.74
CA ALA A 247 -3.08 31.87 0.74
C ALA A 247 -3.79 32.00 -0.63
N GLY A 248 -4.90 31.26 -0.84
CA GLY A 248 -5.60 31.21 -2.11
C GLY A 248 -4.81 30.48 -3.21
N VAL A 249 -3.87 29.59 -2.84
CA VAL A 249 -3.02 28.84 -3.76
C VAL A 249 -3.58 27.44 -3.94
N PRO A 250 -4.05 27.08 -5.17
CA PRO A 250 -4.57 25.75 -5.44
C PRO A 250 -3.47 24.71 -5.54
N ALA A 251 -3.82 23.43 -5.26
CA ALA A 251 -2.93 22.31 -5.47
C ALA A 251 -3.53 21.26 -6.44
N ILE A 252 -2.68 20.72 -7.33
CA ILE A 252 -2.91 19.48 -8.08
C ILE A 252 -2.15 18.37 -7.40
N CYS A 253 -2.80 17.23 -7.21
CA CYS A 253 -2.28 16.14 -6.37
C CYS A 253 -2.09 14.84 -7.15
N GLY A 254 -1.12 14.05 -6.74
CA GLY A 254 -0.78 12.77 -7.36
C GLY A 254 -1.74 11.62 -6.99
N GLU A 255 -2.52 11.79 -5.90
CA GLU A 255 -3.48 10.78 -5.47
C GLU A 255 -4.70 11.38 -4.76
N GLU A 256 -5.77 10.56 -4.63
CA GLU A 256 -7.10 11.00 -4.22
C GLU A 256 -7.16 11.49 -2.75
N GLY A 257 -6.51 10.79 -1.82
CA GLY A 257 -6.54 11.16 -0.40
C GLY A 257 -5.86 12.51 -0.13
N ILE A 258 -4.73 12.79 -0.80
CA ILE A 258 -4.08 14.10 -0.75
C ILE A 258 -5.01 15.17 -1.36
N CYS A 259 -5.60 14.86 -2.52
CA CYS A 259 -6.53 15.79 -3.18
C CYS A 259 -7.75 16.09 -2.31
N LYS A 260 -8.35 15.08 -1.70
CA LYS A 260 -9.47 15.21 -0.76
C LYS A 260 -9.12 16.11 0.41
N GLY A 261 -7.90 16.00 0.95
CA GLY A 261 -7.46 16.76 2.10
C GLY A 261 -7.00 18.18 1.80
N CYS A 262 -6.35 18.44 0.65
CA CYS A 262 -5.74 19.74 0.40
C CYS A 262 -5.68 20.17 -1.08
N GLY A 263 -6.17 19.36 -2.02
CA GLY A 263 -6.05 19.63 -3.45
C GLY A 263 -7.36 19.96 -4.15
N VAL A 264 -7.25 20.45 -5.38
CA VAL A 264 -8.36 20.78 -6.27
C VAL A 264 -8.71 19.61 -7.17
N ALA A 265 -7.69 19.00 -7.79
CA ALA A 265 -7.87 17.89 -8.72
C ALA A 265 -6.71 16.88 -8.68
N THR A 266 -7.00 15.69 -9.16
CA THR A 266 -6.06 14.56 -9.22
C THR A 266 -6.38 13.66 -10.41
N LEU A 267 -5.36 12.97 -10.91
CA LEU A 267 -5.49 11.77 -11.73
C LEU A 267 -5.03 10.60 -10.86
N SER A 268 -5.97 9.85 -10.32
CA SER A 268 -5.69 8.85 -9.31
C SER A 268 -6.32 7.50 -9.63
N ILE A 269 -5.72 6.48 -9.03
CA ILE A 269 -6.22 5.10 -9.03
C ILE A 269 -7.08 4.84 -7.79
N SER A 270 -7.83 3.73 -7.81
CA SER A 270 -8.45 3.17 -6.61
C SER A 270 -7.43 2.33 -5.83
N TYR A 271 -7.00 2.80 -4.67
CA TYR A 271 -6.08 2.05 -3.80
C TYR A 271 -6.70 0.76 -3.24
N TYR A 272 -8.02 0.76 -3.02
CA TYR A 272 -8.72 -0.47 -2.66
C TYR A 272 -8.60 -1.52 -3.76
N ASP A 273 -8.86 -1.16 -5.04
CA ASP A 273 -8.74 -2.09 -6.17
C ASP A 273 -7.29 -2.52 -6.44
N LEU A 274 -6.33 -1.63 -6.17
CA LEU A 274 -4.91 -1.96 -6.19
C LEU A 274 -4.59 -3.06 -5.17
N GLY A 275 -5.08 -2.91 -3.94
CA GLY A 275 -4.99 -3.92 -2.89
C GLY A 275 -5.67 -5.22 -3.27
N VAL A 276 -6.88 -5.16 -3.84
CA VAL A 276 -7.60 -6.35 -4.35
C VAL A 276 -6.77 -7.09 -5.39
N THR A 277 -6.15 -6.37 -6.33
CA THR A 277 -5.27 -6.96 -7.33
C THR A 277 -4.08 -7.66 -6.67
N THR A 278 -3.41 -7.02 -5.73
CA THR A 278 -2.30 -7.60 -4.96
C THR A 278 -2.74 -8.86 -4.18
N GLY A 279 -3.94 -8.84 -3.58
CA GLY A 279 -4.50 -9.99 -2.86
C GLY A 279 -4.79 -11.18 -3.76
N LYS A 280 -5.26 -10.94 -4.99
CA LYS A 280 -5.43 -11.99 -6.00
C LYS A 280 -4.10 -12.58 -6.46
N MET A 281 -3.05 -11.76 -6.59
CA MET A 281 -1.69 -12.23 -6.85
C MET A 281 -1.19 -13.12 -5.70
N ALA A 282 -1.41 -12.69 -4.45
CA ALA A 282 -1.03 -13.45 -3.26
C ALA A 282 -1.70 -14.83 -3.21
N ALA A 283 -2.99 -14.92 -3.51
CA ALA A 283 -3.71 -16.20 -3.55
C ALA A 283 -3.08 -17.19 -4.53
N LYS A 284 -2.70 -16.75 -5.74
CA LYS A 284 -2.06 -17.58 -6.75
C LYS A 284 -0.69 -18.08 -6.32
N ILE A 285 0.08 -17.24 -5.62
CA ILE A 285 1.41 -17.60 -5.10
C ILE A 285 1.27 -18.63 -3.98
N LEU A 286 0.40 -18.37 -2.99
CA LEU A 286 0.21 -19.24 -1.83
C LEU A 286 -0.33 -20.62 -2.21
N THR A 287 -1.15 -20.70 -3.25
CA THR A 287 -1.68 -21.98 -3.76
C THR A 287 -0.73 -22.69 -4.74
N GLY A 288 0.38 -22.06 -5.13
CA GLY A 288 1.31 -22.61 -6.12
C GLY A 288 0.79 -22.55 -7.56
N GLU A 289 -0.24 -21.75 -7.82
CA GLU A 289 -0.80 -21.52 -9.17
C GLU A 289 0.11 -20.64 -10.03
N ALA A 290 0.87 -19.73 -9.42
CA ALA A 290 1.78 -18.83 -10.10
C ALA A 290 3.16 -18.79 -9.42
N ASP A 291 4.21 -18.63 -10.25
CA ASP A 291 5.56 -18.36 -9.80
C ASP A 291 5.80 -16.84 -9.75
N ILE A 292 6.07 -16.33 -8.56
CA ILE A 292 6.27 -14.88 -8.35
C ILE A 292 7.39 -14.32 -9.22
N SER A 293 8.41 -15.11 -9.54
CA SER A 293 9.55 -14.67 -10.34
C SER A 293 9.20 -14.32 -11.80
N GLU A 294 8.08 -14.85 -12.28
CA GLU A 294 7.56 -14.61 -13.63
C GLU A 294 6.41 -13.59 -13.66
N MET A 295 5.90 -13.18 -12.50
CA MET A 295 4.77 -12.26 -12.41
C MET A 295 5.21 -10.82 -12.75
N PRO A 296 4.59 -10.16 -13.75
CA PRO A 296 4.82 -8.75 -14.00
C PRO A 296 4.18 -7.89 -12.91
N ILE A 297 4.66 -6.66 -12.79
CA ILE A 297 3.97 -5.63 -12.01
C ILE A 297 2.65 -5.31 -12.68
N GLU A 298 1.56 -5.35 -11.90
CA GLU A 298 0.22 -5.02 -12.37
C GLU A 298 -0.14 -3.56 -12.03
N PHE A 299 -1.05 -2.98 -12.81
CA PHE A 299 -1.52 -1.60 -12.69
C PHE A 299 -3.03 -1.58 -12.61
N THR A 300 -3.58 -0.54 -12.00
CA THR A 300 -5.00 -0.21 -12.06
C THR A 300 -5.22 1.04 -12.90
N GLU A 301 -6.43 1.20 -13.46
CA GLU A 301 -6.76 2.34 -14.30
C GLU A 301 -6.90 3.62 -13.44
N ALA A 302 -6.27 4.70 -13.89
CA ALA A 302 -6.39 6.00 -13.26
C ALA A 302 -7.58 6.79 -13.84
N THR A 303 -8.28 7.53 -12.98
CA THR A 303 -9.43 8.36 -13.34
C THR A 303 -9.21 9.81 -12.89
N PRO A 304 -9.63 10.82 -13.71
CA PRO A 304 -9.57 12.21 -13.31
C PRO A 304 -10.68 12.53 -12.31
N LYS A 305 -10.30 13.09 -11.17
CA LYS A 305 -11.20 13.47 -10.08
C LYS A 305 -10.93 14.88 -9.59
N TYR A 306 -11.92 15.51 -8.94
CA TYR A 306 -11.80 16.81 -8.32
C TYR A 306 -12.44 16.84 -6.93
N ASN A 307 -11.95 17.75 -6.10
CA ASN A 307 -12.48 18.02 -4.76
C ASN A 307 -13.49 19.16 -4.84
N ALA A 308 -14.78 18.84 -4.76
CA ALA A 308 -15.86 19.81 -4.88
C ALA A 308 -15.82 20.88 -3.78
N SER A 309 -15.55 20.49 -2.54
CA SER A 309 -15.45 21.40 -1.38
C SER A 309 -14.28 22.40 -1.53
N MET A 310 -13.13 21.91 -2.03
CA MET A 310 -11.96 22.77 -2.26
C MET A 310 -12.20 23.73 -3.44
N CYS A 311 -12.84 23.26 -4.52
CA CYS A 311 -13.24 24.10 -5.63
C CYS A 311 -14.17 25.24 -5.17
N GLU A 312 -15.19 24.93 -4.36
CA GLU A 312 -16.10 25.93 -3.79
C GLU A 312 -15.34 26.94 -2.91
N THR A 313 -14.48 26.45 -2.03
CA THR A 313 -13.70 27.29 -1.10
C THR A 313 -12.77 28.26 -1.82
N LEU A 314 -12.13 27.83 -2.91
CA LEU A 314 -11.19 28.65 -3.69
C LEU A 314 -11.87 29.39 -4.84
N GLY A 315 -13.18 29.20 -5.06
CA GLY A 315 -13.91 29.83 -6.16
C GLY A 315 -13.49 29.33 -7.55
N ILE A 316 -13.14 28.07 -7.66
CA ILE A 316 -12.67 27.41 -8.89
C ILE A 316 -13.83 26.59 -9.47
N GLU A 317 -14.15 26.80 -10.75
CA GLU A 317 -15.15 25.99 -11.44
C GLU A 317 -14.55 24.65 -11.86
N PRO A 318 -15.21 23.51 -11.53
CA PRO A 318 -14.76 22.20 -11.97
C PRO A 318 -14.74 22.04 -13.49
N LEU A 319 -13.73 21.37 -14.02
CA LEU A 319 -13.63 21.09 -15.44
C LEU A 319 -14.52 19.90 -15.85
N GLU A 320 -15.02 19.94 -17.09
CA GLU A 320 -15.74 18.83 -17.69
C GLU A 320 -14.83 17.60 -17.84
N GLY A 321 -15.37 16.41 -17.60
CA GLY A 321 -14.61 15.15 -17.69
C GLY A 321 -13.98 14.70 -16.36
N TYR A 322 -14.09 15.50 -15.31
CA TYR A 322 -13.66 15.15 -13.97
C TYR A 322 -14.84 14.71 -13.11
N THR A 323 -14.65 13.69 -12.29
CA THR A 323 -15.67 13.20 -11.34
C THR A 323 -15.38 13.74 -9.93
N ALA A 324 -16.41 14.16 -9.21
CA ALA A 324 -16.23 14.58 -7.83
C ALA A 324 -15.74 13.43 -6.95
N ILE A 325 -14.77 13.71 -6.08
CA ILE A 325 -14.35 12.78 -5.02
C ILE A 325 -15.52 12.66 -4.04
N GLU A 326 -15.84 11.42 -3.65
CA GLU A 326 -16.86 11.15 -2.63
C GLU A 326 -16.40 11.61 -1.25
N GLU A 327 -17.34 12.21 -0.46
CA GLU A 327 -17.07 12.74 0.88
C GLU A 327 -16.80 11.63 1.93
#